data_612292284481c84adf8bed4502a70fbf
#
_entry.id   612292284481c84adf8bed4502a70fbf
#
_cell.length_a   1.000
_cell.length_b   1.000
_cell.length_c   1.000
_cell.angle_alpha   90.00
_cell.angle_beta   90.00
_cell.angle_gamma   90.00
#
_symmetry.space_group_name_H-M   'P 1'
#
loop_
_entity.id
_entity.type
_entity.pdbx_description
1 polymer ?
#
loop_
_entity_poly.entity_id
_entity_poly.type
_entity_poly.pdbx_seq_one_letter_code
_entity_poly.pdbx_strand_id
1 'polypeptide(L)'
;MRAFFGGASADALATASDLQVVNAAMQQLRAILGPMPDPTHTTVRRWPRSLPQYEVGHLDRMAQLDELVSRVPGLHLLGNSYRGVGMPDLVHNARKTVASIRP
;
A
#
# COMPACT_ATOMS: atom_id res chain seq x y z
N MET A 1 5.10 15.69 -12.96
CA MET A 1 4.09 15.41 -11.90
C MET A 1 3.90 13.90 -11.81
N ARG A 2 3.49 13.37 -10.67
CA ARG A 2 3.23 11.94 -10.48
C ARG A 2 1.87 11.78 -9.80
N ALA A 3 0.99 10.94 -10.37
CA ALA A 3 -0.31 10.59 -9.82
C ALA A 3 -0.29 9.11 -9.39
N PHE A 4 -0.86 8.81 -8.22
CA PHE A 4 -1.01 7.46 -7.71
C PHE A 4 -2.50 7.13 -7.61
N PHE A 5 -2.87 5.98 -8.16
CA PHE A 5 -4.20 5.41 -8.02
C PHE A 5 -4.09 4.12 -7.20
N GLY A 6 -4.91 3.98 -6.20
CA GLY A 6 -4.89 2.81 -5.32
C GLY A 6 -6.10 2.78 -4.41
N GLY A 7 -6.17 1.74 -3.58
CA GLY A 7 -7.31 1.47 -2.70
C GLY A 7 -8.40 0.67 -3.37
N ALA A 8 -9.42 0.30 -2.60
CA ALA A 8 -10.52 -0.58 -3.03
C ALA A 8 -11.34 -0.03 -4.22
N SER A 9 -11.32 1.29 -4.45
CA SER A 9 -12.04 1.92 -5.56
C SER A 9 -11.26 2.02 -6.88
N ALA A 10 -10.00 1.60 -6.90
CA ALA A 10 -9.11 1.74 -8.07
C ALA A 10 -9.04 0.51 -8.98
N ASP A 11 -9.79 -0.55 -8.68
CA ASP A 11 -9.74 -1.81 -9.44
C ASP A 11 -10.07 -1.63 -10.92
N ALA A 12 -11.02 -0.76 -11.25
CA ALA A 12 -11.35 -0.45 -12.64
C ALA A 12 -10.18 0.15 -13.43
N LEU A 13 -9.29 0.93 -12.77
CA LEU A 13 -8.11 1.52 -13.39
C LEU A 13 -6.94 0.54 -13.50
N ALA A 14 -6.93 -0.53 -12.71
CA ALA A 14 -5.89 -1.55 -12.76
C ALA A 14 -5.87 -2.28 -14.12
N THR A 15 -7.05 -2.48 -14.72
CA THR A 15 -7.25 -3.17 -16.01
C THR A 15 -7.49 -2.22 -17.19
N ALA A 16 -7.66 -0.91 -16.92
CA ALA A 16 -7.88 0.10 -17.95
C ALA A 16 -6.64 0.28 -18.84
N SER A 17 -6.86 0.78 -20.07
CA SER A 17 -5.74 1.14 -20.95
C SER A 17 -4.93 2.32 -20.39
N ASP A 18 -3.68 2.47 -20.82
CA ASP A 18 -2.83 3.59 -20.39
C ASP A 18 -3.47 4.94 -20.67
N LEU A 19 -4.12 5.07 -21.84
CA LEU A 19 -4.83 6.29 -22.22
C LEU A 19 -5.98 6.61 -21.25
N GLN A 20 -6.74 5.60 -20.83
CA GLN A 20 -7.82 5.78 -19.84
C GLN A 20 -7.29 6.20 -18.47
N VAL A 21 -6.18 5.60 -18.03
CA VAL A 21 -5.53 5.98 -16.76
C VAL A 21 -5.02 7.43 -16.83
N VAL A 22 -4.36 7.82 -17.93
CA VAL A 22 -3.88 9.19 -18.13
C VAL A 22 -5.04 10.19 -18.15
N ASN A 23 -6.12 9.88 -18.86
CA ASN A 23 -7.30 10.75 -18.94
C ASN A 23 -7.94 10.92 -17.55
N ALA A 24 -8.08 9.85 -16.78
CA ALA A 24 -8.59 9.91 -15.41
C ALA A 24 -7.69 10.78 -14.51
N ALA A 25 -6.36 10.63 -14.62
CA ALA A 25 -5.41 11.46 -13.90
C ALA A 25 -5.55 12.93 -14.27
N MET A 26 -5.61 13.26 -15.56
CA MET A 26 -5.75 14.64 -16.03
C MET A 26 -7.08 15.28 -15.59
N GLN A 27 -8.16 14.50 -15.61
CA GLN A 27 -9.46 14.97 -15.12
C GLN A 27 -9.39 15.38 -13.64
N GLN A 28 -8.81 14.53 -12.79
CA GLN A 28 -8.67 14.81 -11.35
C GLN A 28 -7.71 15.98 -11.09
N LEU A 29 -6.58 16.03 -11.80
CA LEU A 29 -5.62 17.10 -11.66
C LEU A 29 -6.23 18.46 -12.06
N ARG A 30 -6.98 18.52 -13.15
CA ARG A 30 -7.67 19.74 -13.58
C ARG A 30 -8.77 20.16 -12.62
N ALA A 31 -9.46 19.23 -11.99
CA ALA A 31 -10.46 19.53 -10.98
C ALA A 31 -9.86 20.16 -9.71
N ILE A 32 -8.64 19.76 -9.34
CA ILE A 32 -7.97 20.25 -8.11
C ILE A 32 -7.13 21.49 -8.38
N LEU A 33 -6.38 21.52 -9.48
CA LEU A 33 -5.39 22.55 -9.77
C LEU A 33 -5.87 23.62 -10.77
N GLY A 34 -7.05 23.42 -11.38
CA GLY A 34 -7.56 24.27 -12.45
C GLY A 34 -7.05 23.88 -13.84
N PRO A 35 -7.32 24.72 -14.84
CA PRO A 35 -6.92 24.48 -16.23
C PRO A 35 -5.41 24.28 -16.35
N MET A 36 -5.01 23.22 -17.04
CA MET A 36 -3.61 22.92 -17.31
C MET A 36 -3.44 22.30 -18.71
N PRO A 37 -2.29 22.51 -19.36
CA PRO A 37 -2.02 21.94 -20.69
C PRO A 37 -1.96 20.41 -20.62
N ASP A 38 -2.07 19.80 -21.81
CA ASP A 38 -1.85 18.38 -21.93
C ASP A 38 -0.38 18.01 -21.67
N PRO A 39 -0.12 16.81 -21.12
CA PRO A 39 1.23 16.37 -20.86
C PRO A 39 1.99 16.10 -22.17
N THR A 40 3.24 16.54 -22.22
CA THR A 40 4.14 16.25 -23.35
C THR A 40 4.66 14.81 -23.36
N HIS A 41 4.66 14.19 -22.18
CA HIS A 41 5.06 12.78 -22.01
C HIS A 41 4.29 12.14 -20.86
N THR A 42 3.90 10.89 -21.06
CA THR A 42 3.22 10.09 -20.03
C THR A 42 3.81 8.69 -19.94
N THR A 43 3.85 8.15 -18.75
CA THR A 43 4.22 6.75 -18.50
C THR A 43 3.30 6.19 -17.43
N VAL A 44 2.69 5.04 -17.69
CA VAL A 44 1.87 4.30 -16.72
C VAL A 44 2.64 3.10 -16.22
N ARG A 45 2.71 2.95 -14.90
CA ARG A 45 3.28 1.77 -14.24
C ARG A 45 2.22 1.14 -13.36
N ARG A 46 2.06 -0.17 -13.45
CA ARG A 46 1.12 -0.94 -12.65
C ARG A 46 1.87 -1.88 -11.73
N TRP A 47 1.44 -1.90 -10.48
CA TRP A 47 1.94 -2.83 -9.46
C TRP A 47 0.76 -3.59 -8.86
N PRO A 48 0.29 -4.65 -9.55
CA PRO A 48 -0.84 -5.41 -9.05
C PRO A 48 -0.51 -6.04 -7.68
N ARG A 49 -1.47 -5.95 -6.76
CA ARG A 49 -1.37 -6.52 -5.41
C ARG A 49 -0.10 -6.11 -4.63
N SER A 50 0.37 -4.88 -4.84
CA SER A 50 1.62 -4.39 -4.23
C SER A 50 1.44 -3.77 -2.85
N LEU A 51 0.23 -3.29 -2.53
CA LEU A 51 -0.07 -2.67 -1.25
C LEU A 51 -1.19 -3.42 -0.54
N PRO A 52 -0.96 -3.89 0.68
CA PRO A 52 -2.01 -4.51 1.47
C PRO A 52 -3.11 -3.49 1.80
N GLN A 53 -4.35 -3.94 1.81
CA GLN A 53 -5.50 -3.16 2.20
C GLN A 53 -5.96 -3.63 3.58
N TYR A 54 -5.92 -2.72 4.56
CA TYR A 54 -6.39 -3.00 5.91
C TYR A 54 -7.89 -2.76 5.99
N GLU A 55 -8.64 -3.83 5.89
CA GLU A 55 -10.09 -3.81 6.04
C GLU A 55 -10.51 -3.68 7.50
N VAL A 56 -11.78 -3.38 7.73
CA VAL A 56 -12.38 -3.40 9.08
C VAL A 56 -12.12 -4.76 9.73
N GLY A 57 -11.70 -4.74 11.01
CA GLY A 57 -11.31 -5.95 11.75
C GLY A 57 -9.86 -6.40 11.51
N HIS A 58 -9.04 -5.63 10.77
CA HIS A 58 -7.63 -6.00 10.57
C HIS A 58 -6.85 -6.12 11.89
N LEU A 59 -7.05 -5.20 12.84
CA LEU A 59 -6.36 -5.24 14.13
C LEU A 59 -6.72 -6.47 14.95
N ASP A 60 -7.97 -6.91 14.90
CA ASP A 60 -8.43 -8.11 15.60
C ASP A 60 -7.80 -9.37 14.98
N ARG A 61 -7.72 -9.43 13.66
CA ARG A 61 -7.00 -10.51 12.94
C ARG A 61 -5.52 -10.54 13.31
N MET A 62 -4.88 -9.37 13.45
CA MET A 62 -3.48 -9.30 13.87
C MET A 62 -3.28 -9.71 15.32
N ALA A 63 -4.21 -9.42 16.22
CA ALA A 63 -4.15 -9.90 17.59
C ALA A 63 -4.26 -11.44 17.66
N GLN A 64 -5.18 -12.03 16.91
CA GLN A 64 -5.31 -13.49 16.80
C GLN A 64 -4.04 -14.12 16.19
N LEU A 65 -3.46 -13.51 15.18
CA LEU A 65 -2.23 -13.98 14.55
C LEU A 65 -1.06 -13.94 15.54
N ASP A 66 -0.91 -12.85 16.31
CA ASP A 66 0.13 -12.73 17.34
C ASP A 66 -0.01 -13.84 18.40
N GLU A 67 -1.24 -14.16 18.81
CA GLU A 67 -1.51 -15.25 19.73
C GLU A 67 -1.06 -16.61 19.17
N LEU A 68 -1.37 -16.89 17.89
CA LEU A 68 -0.96 -18.12 17.23
C LEU A 68 0.57 -18.19 17.07
N VAL A 69 1.20 -17.09 16.66
CA VAL A 69 2.66 -16.99 16.50
C VAL A 69 3.38 -17.18 17.83
N SER A 70 2.84 -16.67 18.94
CA SER A 70 3.42 -16.80 20.27
C SER A 70 3.55 -18.27 20.74
N ARG A 71 2.74 -19.17 20.17
CA ARG A 71 2.77 -20.61 20.44
C ARG A 71 3.87 -21.36 19.67
N VAL A 72 4.55 -20.69 18.73
CA VAL A 72 5.60 -21.27 17.91
C VAL A 72 6.93 -20.60 18.25
N PRO A 73 7.77 -21.21 19.11
CA PRO A 73 9.06 -20.63 19.50
C PRO A 73 9.94 -20.34 18.27
N GLY A 74 10.54 -19.15 18.25
CA GLY A 74 11.45 -18.74 17.16
C GLY A 74 10.76 -18.26 15.87
N LEU A 75 9.42 -18.28 15.79
CA LEU A 75 8.70 -17.71 14.65
C LEU A 75 8.46 -16.21 14.88
N HIS A 76 8.87 -15.40 13.90
CA HIS A 76 8.63 -13.97 13.89
C HIS A 76 8.11 -13.53 12.53
N LEU A 77 7.03 -12.74 12.50
CA LEU A 77 6.43 -12.24 11.26
C LEU A 77 6.69 -10.75 11.11
N LEU A 78 7.19 -10.36 9.95
CA LEU A 78 7.48 -8.97 9.60
C LEU A 78 6.97 -8.66 8.20
N GLY A 79 6.52 -7.44 7.99
CA GLY A 79 6.10 -6.96 6.68
C GLY A 79 4.92 -5.99 6.75
N ASN A 80 4.71 -5.30 5.64
CA ASN A 80 3.65 -4.31 5.52
C ASN A 80 2.22 -4.89 5.50
N SER A 81 2.09 -6.20 5.36
CA SER A 81 0.79 -6.89 5.42
C SER A 81 0.27 -7.07 6.85
N TYR A 82 1.13 -6.90 7.86
CA TYR A 82 0.78 -7.12 9.26
C TYR A 82 0.45 -5.80 9.98
N ARG A 83 1.44 -4.92 10.15
CA ARG A 83 1.28 -3.67 10.92
C ARG A 83 2.07 -2.54 10.27
N GLY A 84 1.34 -1.49 9.82
CA GLY A 84 1.93 -0.31 9.22
C GLY A 84 2.47 -0.54 7.79
N VAL A 85 1.99 0.26 6.85
CA VAL A 85 2.41 0.19 5.43
C VAL A 85 3.56 1.14 5.12
N GLY A 86 3.84 2.08 6.02
CA GLY A 86 4.89 3.09 5.84
C GLY A 86 6.28 2.53 6.12
N MET A 87 7.30 3.02 5.39
CA MET A 87 8.69 2.65 5.64
C MET A 87 9.14 2.89 7.10
N PRO A 88 8.78 4.00 7.77
CA PRO A 88 9.09 4.19 9.18
C PRO A 88 8.52 3.09 10.07
N ASP A 89 7.28 2.67 9.83
CA ASP A 89 6.64 1.61 10.61
C ASP A 89 7.35 0.27 10.42
N LEU A 90 7.73 -0.07 9.19
CA LEU A 90 8.47 -1.29 8.88
C LEU A 90 9.82 -1.33 9.60
N VAL A 91 10.57 -0.22 9.59
CA VAL A 91 11.85 -0.12 10.29
C VAL A 91 11.66 -0.22 11.81
N HIS A 92 10.65 0.46 12.36
CA HIS A 92 10.33 0.38 13.78
C HIS A 92 9.99 -1.05 14.21
N ASN A 93 9.09 -1.71 13.48
CA ASN A 93 8.65 -3.08 13.77
C ASN A 93 9.82 -4.08 13.65
N ALA A 94 10.68 -3.93 12.64
CA ALA A 94 11.86 -4.77 12.49
C ALA A 94 12.81 -4.63 13.69
N ARG A 95 13.10 -3.40 14.13
CA ARG A 95 13.95 -3.14 15.30
C ARG A 95 13.37 -3.75 16.58
N LYS A 96 12.06 -3.59 16.79
CA LYS A 96 11.35 -4.16 17.93
C LYS A 96 11.45 -5.69 17.94
N THR A 97 11.21 -6.33 16.80
CA THR A 97 11.30 -7.78 16.67
C THR A 97 12.72 -8.28 16.91
N VAL A 98 13.73 -7.66 16.30
CA VAL A 98 15.14 -8.05 16.53
C VAL A 98 15.53 -7.89 18.00
N ALA A 99 15.07 -6.85 18.69
CA ALA A 99 15.33 -6.67 20.11
C ALA A 99 14.70 -7.78 20.98
N SER A 100 13.60 -8.39 20.55
CA SER A 100 12.96 -9.52 21.26
C SER A 100 13.63 -10.88 21.00
N ILE A 101 14.48 -11.02 19.97
CA ILE A 101 15.17 -12.25 19.61
C ILE A 101 16.49 -12.42 20.41
N ARG A 102 16.98 -11.38 21.04
CA ARG A 102 18.26 -11.45 21.78
C ARG A 102 18.16 -12.42 22.93
N PRO A 103 19.16 -13.32 23.05
CA PRO A 103 19.27 -14.26 24.18
C PRO A 103 19.41 -13.53 25.51
#